data_1157f5d96aa6a934f8dbeda78e64ef90
#
_entry.id   1157f5d96aa6a934f8dbeda78e64ef90
#
_cell.length_a   1.000
_cell.length_b   1.000
_cell.length_c   1.000
_cell.angle_alpha   90.00
_cell.angle_beta   90.00
_cell.angle_gamma   90.00
#
_symmetry.space_group_name_H-M   'P 1'
#
loop_
_entity.id
_entity.type
_entity.pdbx_description
1 polymer ?
#
loop_
_entity_poly.entity_id
_entity_poly.type
_entity_poly.pdbx_seq_one_letter_code
_entity_poly.pdbx_strand_id
1 'polypeptide(L)'
;MLESFTRIQLFQNLESDQISILRTLFENYSCPPETLIFKQGAPAVHLYLILKGTILIQYKPYDGPPITITRLSAGDVFGWSAVIGSPHYTSSILSASDVMAIRIRGLDLRNLLNEHPATGQIILDQLAHVVSSRWKNSHTEVQSILKDRLTKSNNQKNPMKEAQMETAILQDHEAQLRALLERLSAYVEQFHGGTVEFVAFDGETVKVRLGGACLDCPLLPSTLHGWVAGTVHQFFPDVKVVEEK
;
A
#
# COMPACT_ATOMS: atom_id res chain seq x y z
N MET A 1 11.55 29.61 -8.63
CA MET A 1 10.79 28.86 -7.61
C MET A 1 9.48 28.30 -8.15
N LEU A 2 8.72 28.96 -9.03
CA LEU A 2 7.51 28.42 -9.69
C LEU A 2 7.82 27.22 -10.60
N GLU A 3 8.92 27.27 -11.35
CA GLU A 3 9.33 26.18 -12.27
C GLU A 3 9.65 24.84 -11.57
N SER A 4 9.93 24.86 -10.26
CA SER A 4 10.20 23.64 -9.51
C SER A 4 8.92 22.86 -9.19
N PHE A 5 7.77 23.53 -9.05
CA PHE A 5 6.50 22.88 -8.70
C PHE A 5 5.82 22.20 -9.88
N THR A 6 5.98 22.72 -11.09
CA THR A 6 5.42 22.12 -12.31
C THR A 6 6.07 20.78 -12.67
N ARG A 7 7.28 20.50 -12.16
CA ARG A 7 7.95 19.21 -12.32
C ARG A 7 7.45 18.12 -11.37
N ILE A 8 6.69 18.50 -10.34
CA ILE A 8 6.17 17.59 -9.34
C ILE A 8 4.89 16.98 -9.90
N GLN A 9 4.82 15.66 -9.98
CA GLN A 9 3.71 14.94 -10.58
C GLN A 9 2.35 15.35 -9.99
N LEU A 10 2.28 15.60 -8.68
CA LEU A 10 1.06 16.02 -8.01
C LEU A 10 0.47 17.35 -8.52
N PHE A 11 1.32 18.24 -9.05
CA PHE A 11 0.93 19.57 -9.52
C PHE A 11 0.92 19.69 -11.05
N GLN A 12 1.14 18.59 -11.75
CA GLN A 12 0.98 18.56 -13.20
C GLN A 12 -0.49 18.84 -13.56
N ASN A 13 -0.70 19.58 -14.64
CA ASN A 13 -2.02 19.99 -15.15
C ASN A 13 -2.77 21.00 -14.25
N LEU A 14 -2.11 21.60 -13.26
CA LEU A 14 -2.65 22.75 -12.53
C LEU A 14 -2.23 24.06 -13.17
N GLU A 15 -3.16 25.01 -13.28
CA GLU A 15 -2.89 26.38 -13.73
C GLU A 15 -2.20 27.19 -12.64
N SER A 16 -1.55 28.29 -13.01
CA SER A 16 -0.80 29.14 -12.08
C SER A 16 -1.63 29.66 -10.92
N ASP A 17 -2.91 29.99 -11.16
CA ASP A 17 -3.83 30.49 -10.15
C ASP A 17 -4.20 29.37 -9.15
N GLN A 18 -4.40 28.15 -9.65
CA GLN A 18 -4.69 26.96 -8.81
C GLN A 18 -3.48 26.63 -7.92
N ILE A 19 -2.25 26.69 -8.47
CA ILE A 19 -1.03 26.50 -7.70
C ILE A 19 -0.88 27.61 -6.64
N SER A 20 -1.23 28.85 -6.97
CA SER A 20 -1.14 29.98 -6.04
C SER A 20 -2.07 29.81 -4.83
N ILE A 21 -3.30 29.33 -5.04
CA ILE A 21 -4.24 29.00 -3.97
C ILE A 21 -3.69 27.91 -3.07
N LEU A 22 -3.19 26.81 -3.66
CA LEU A 22 -2.62 25.68 -2.90
C LEU A 22 -1.41 26.07 -2.05
N ARG A 23 -0.60 27.00 -2.55
CA ARG A 23 0.61 27.46 -1.84
C ARG A 23 0.30 28.12 -0.49
N THR A 24 -0.89 28.64 -0.30
CA THR A 24 -1.32 29.24 0.99
C THR A 24 -1.37 28.19 2.12
N LEU A 25 -1.49 26.90 1.75
CA LEU A 25 -1.55 25.78 2.70
C LEU A 25 -0.18 25.12 2.95
N PHE A 26 0.87 25.58 2.29
CA PHE A 26 2.18 24.94 2.37
C PHE A 26 2.93 25.33 3.63
N GLU A 27 3.33 24.33 4.40
CA GLU A 27 4.24 24.46 5.53
C GLU A 27 5.57 23.77 5.20
N ASN A 28 6.69 24.46 5.45
CA ASN A 28 8.02 23.87 5.32
C ASN A 28 8.24 22.81 6.42
N TYR A 29 8.80 21.67 6.03
CA TYR A 29 9.18 20.61 6.93
C TYR A 29 10.60 20.11 6.63
N SER A 30 11.41 19.92 7.66
CA SER A 30 12.75 19.32 7.51
C SER A 30 13.06 18.44 8.72
N CYS A 31 13.82 17.37 8.47
CA CYS A 31 14.31 16.50 9.54
C CYS A 31 15.65 15.85 9.13
N PRO A 32 16.52 15.52 10.11
CA PRO A 32 17.74 14.77 9.88
C PRO A 32 17.46 13.30 9.54
N PRO A 33 18.49 12.54 9.11
CA PRO A 33 18.40 11.10 8.92
C PRO A 33 17.92 10.39 10.20
N GLU A 34 17.37 9.19 10.04
CA GLU A 34 16.88 8.32 11.12
C GLU A 34 15.74 8.91 11.97
N THR A 35 15.06 9.92 11.46
CA THR A 35 13.88 10.51 12.12
C THR A 35 12.63 9.75 11.76
N LEU A 36 11.90 9.27 12.77
CA LEU A 36 10.55 8.72 12.59
C LEU A 36 9.58 9.90 12.42
N ILE A 37 9.17 10.20 11.19
CA ILE A 37 8.31 11.34 10.85
C ILE A 37 6.91 11.13 11.42
N PHE A 38 6.36 9.93 11.23
CA PHE A 38 5.17 9.45 11.93
C PHE A 38 5.14 7.92 11.99
N LYS A 39 4.39 7.38 12.94
CA LYS A 39 4.25 5.95 13.17
C LYS A 39 2.95 5.44 12.56
N GLN A 40 2.94 4.19 12.11
CA GLN A 40 1.72 3.44 11.78
C GLN A 40 0.73 3.50 12.93
N GLY A 41 -0.55 3.77 12.64
CA GLY A 41 -1.60 3.97 13.63
C GLY A 41 -1.65 5.36 14.27
N ALA A 42 -0.68 6.25 13.99
CA ALA A 42 -0.77 7.65 14.45
C ALA A 42 -1.87 8.41 13.67
N PRO A 43 -2.47 9.47 14.27
CA PRO A 43 -3.46 10.29 13.58
C PRO A 43 -2.94 10.84 12.25
N ALA A 44 -3.72 10.66 11.18
CA ALA A 44 -3.36 11.11 9.84
C ALA A 44 -3.69 12.61 9.68
N VAL A 45 -2.69 13.45 9.92
CA VAL A 45 -2.87 14.93 9.95
C VAL A 45 -2.36 15.59 8.67
N HIS A 46 -1.21 15.16 8.13
CA HIS A 46 -0.53 15.85 7.04
C HIS A 46 -0.26 14.95 5.84
N LEU A 47 -0.39 15.55 4.66
CA LEU A 47 0.22 15.11 3.42
C LEU A 47 1.59 15.75 3.30
N TYR A 48 2.59 15.00 2.81
CA TYR A 48 3.96 15.49 2.62
C TYR A 48 4.38 15.33 1.17
N LEU A 49 5.12 16.30 0.67
CA LEU A 49 5.77 16.31 -0.64
C LEU A 49 7.28 16.47 -0.44
N ILE A 50 8.07 15.50 -0.89
CA ILE A 50 9.52 15.50 -0.74
C ILE A 50 10.14 16.46 -1.77
N LEU A 51 10.87 17.47 -1.29
CA LEU A 51 11.66 18.38 -2.13
C LEU A 51 13.11 17.89 -2.28
N LYS A 52 13.64 17.29 -1.20
CA LYS A 52 15.00 16.76 -1.15
C LYS A 52 15.07 15.64 -0.11
N GLY A 53 15.94 14.66 -0.36
CA GLY A 53 16.19 13.56 0.55
C GLY A 53 15.42 12.31 0.19
N THR A 54 15.50 11.33 1.07
CA THR A 54 14.92 9.98 0.90
C THR A 54 14.25 9.55 2.17
N ILE A 55 13.07 8.95 2.05
CA ILE A 55 12.34 8.33 3.16
C ILE A 55 12.07 6.84 2.87
N LEU A 56 11.83 6.10 3.94
CA LEU A 56 11.43 4.69 3.91
C LEU A 56 9.99 4.59 4.40
N ILE A 57 9.15 3.92 3.63
CA ILE A 57 7.84 3.48 4.10
C ILE A 57 8.03 2.13 4.77
N GLN A 58 7.67 2.05 6.05
CA GLN A 58 7.75 0.85 6.85
C GLN A 58 6.36 0.42 7.31
N TYR A 59 6.10 -0.87 7.21
CA TYR A 59 4.93 -1.51 7.77
C TYR A 59 5.36 -2.46 8.88
N LYS A 60 4.70 -2.38 10.02
CA LYS A 60 4.90 -3.31 11.13
C LYS A 60 3.69 -4.26 11.17
N PRO A 61 3.86 -5.54 10.80
CA PRO A 61 2.84 -6.55 11.04
C PRO A 61 2.66 -6.76 12.55
N TYR A 62 1.53 -7.39 12.96
CA TYR A 62 1.14 -7.51 14.36
C TYR A 62 2.24 -8.16 15.22
N ASP A 63 2.88 -9.22 14.73
CA ASP A 63 3.85 -10.04 15.47
C ASP A 63 5.27 -10.02 14.89
N GLY A 64 5.60 -9.08 13.99
CA GLY A 64 6.88 -9.06 13.28
C GLY A 64 7.67 -7.76 13.45
N PRO A 65 8.95 -7.78 13.06
CA PRO A 65 9.74 -6.58 12.94
C PRO A 65 9.21 -5.66 11.83
N PRO A 66 9.50 -4.35 11.87
CA PRO A 66 9.15 -3.44 10.79
C PRO A 66 9.77 -3.88 9.47
N ILE A 67 8.97 -3.91 8.41
CA ILE A 67 9.41 -4.26 7.05
C ILE A 67 9.42 -2.98 6.22
N THR A 68 10.54 -2.69 5.54
CA THR A 68 10.57 -1.60 4.56
C THR A 68 9.85 -2.04 3.30
N ILE A 69 8.74 -1.37 2.98
CA ILE A 69 7.92 -1.66 1.79
C ILE A 69 8.52 -1.00 0.56
N THR A 70 8.90 0.28 0.69
CA THR A 70 9.42 1.06 -0.45
C THR A 70 10.21 2.26 0.05
N ARG A 71 10.97 2.84 -0.88
CA ARG A 71 11.77 4.03 -0.69
C ARG A 71 11.22 5.15 -1.58
N LEU A 72 11.07 6.34 -1.02
CA LEU A 72 10.60 7.52 -1.74
C LEU A 72 11.68 8.59 -1.77
N SER A 73 11.68 9.41 -2.82
CA SER A 73 12.67 10.45 -3.08
C SER A 73 12.03 11.78 -3.49
N ALA A 74 12.84 12.77 -3.86
CA ALA A 74 12.34 14.07 -4.30
C ALA A 74 11.30 13.95 -5.43
N GLY A 75 10.18 14.68 -5.30
CA GLY A 75 9.02 14.64 -6.17
C GLY A 75 7.91 13.69 -5.71
N ASP A 76 8.22 12.77 -4.80
CA ASP A 76 7.24 11.85 -4.25
C ASP A 76 6.41 12.46 -3.12
N VAL A 77 5.20 11.91 -2.91
CA VAL A 77 4.30 12.28 -1.81
C VAL A 77 4.09 11.10 -0.85
N PHE A 78 3.86 11.39 0.43
CA PHE A 78 3.50 10.41 1.44
C PHE A 78 2.52 11.01 2.46
N GLY A 79 1.88 10.17 3.28
CA GLY A 79 0.87 10.61 4.24
C GLY A 79 -0.49 10.93 3.61
N TRP A 80 -0.79 10.39 2.44
CA TRP A 80 -2.04 10.61 1.70
C TRP A 80 -3.30 10.16 2.47
N SER A 81 -3.18 9.30 3.50
CA SER A 81 -4.26 8.96 4.43
C SER A 81 -4.96 10.20 4.98
N ALA A 82 -4.22 11.29 5.24
CA ALA A 82 -4.77 12.54 5.73
C ALA A 82 -5.73 13.22 4.74
N VAL A 83 -5.56 13.00 3.44
CA VAL A 83 -6.39 13.61 2.37
C VAL A 83 -7.64 12.80 2.11
N ILE A 84 -7.53 11.47 2.07
CA ILE A 84 -8.67 10.58 1.81
C ILE A 84 -9.60 10.42 3.02
N GLY A 85 -9.30 11.07 4.14
CA GLY A 85 -10.14 11.04 5.34
C GLY A 85 -9.93 9.82 6.25
N SER A 86 -8.88 9.03 6.04
CA SER A 86 -8.50 7.98 6.99
C SER A 86 -8.07 8.61 8.32
N PRO A 87 -8.56 8.13 9.47
CA PRO A 87 -8.21 8.71 10.76
C PRO A 87 -6.75 8.48 11.14
N HIS A 88 -6.12 7.42 10.61
CA HIS A 88 -4.78 7.01 10.98
C HIS A 88 -3.89 6.72 9.76
N TYR A 89 -2.58 6.87 9.94
CA TYR A 89 -1.61 6.44 8.94
C TYR A 89 -1.50 4.91 8.93
N THR A 90 -1.49 4.34 7.73
CA THR A 90 -1.39 2.88 7.52
C THR A 90 0.04 2.34 7.59
N SER A 91 1.05 3.20 7.59
CA SER A 91 2.48 2.86 7.59
C SER A 91 3.27 3.85 8.45
N SER A 92 4.46 3.47 8.87
CA SER A 92 5.44 4.38 9.48
C SER A 92 6.34 4.97 8.41
N ILE A 93 6.82 6.20 8.63
CA ILE A 93 7.76 6.88 7.73
C ILE A 93 9.03 7.21 8.50
N LEU A 94 10.15 6.71 8.00
CA LEU A 94 11.49 6.95 8.52
C LEU A 94 12.33 7.70 7.49
N SER A 95 13.02 8.77 7.91
CA SER A 95 13.99 9.46 7.03
C SER A 95 15.26 8.62 6.88
N ALA A 96 15.70 8.39 5.62
CA ALA A 96 16.96 7.70 5.33
C ALA A 96 18.11 8.67 5.06
N SER A 97 17.83 9.95 4.88
CA SER A 97 18.81 11.04 4.71
C SER A 97 18.22 12.34 5.29
N ASP A 98 18.96 13.46 5.20
CA ASP A 98 18.36 14.77 5.44
C ASP A 98 17.19 14.99 4.49
N VAL A 99 16.01 15.29 5.04
CA VAL A 99 14.76 15.50 4.30
C VAL A 99 14.37 16.95 4.36
N MET A 100 14.03 17.50 3.21
CA MET A 100 13.28 18.76 3.06
C MET A 100 11.97 18.44 2.33
N ALA A 101 10.87 18.84 2.89
CA ALA A 101 9.53 18.58 2.35
C ALA A 101 8.62 19.79 2.55
N ILE A 102 7.56 19.84 1.78
CA ILE A 102 6.37 20.62 2.07
C ILE A 102 5.35 19.68 2.70
N ARG A 103 4.68 20.13 3.75
CA ARG A 103 3.52 19.44 4.30
C ARG A 103 2.27 20.31 4.22
N ILE A 104 1.14 19.65 4.10
CA ILE A 104 -0.19 20.29 4.02
C ILE A 104 -1.10 19.55 4.99
N ARG A 105 -1.84 20.27 5.82
CA ARG A 105 -2.86 19.65 6.67
C ARG A 105 -3.98 19.07 5.81
N GLY A 106 -4.27 17.78 5.98
CA GLY A 106 -5.27 17.10 5.16
C GLY A 106 -6.67 17.73 5.25
N LEU A 107 -7.05 18.25 6.42
CA LEU A 107 -8.33 18.96 6.59
C LEU A 107 -8.38 20.25 5.75
N ASP A 108 -7.32 21.05 5.80
CA ASP A 108 -7.27 22.33 5.07
C ASP A 108 -7.27 22.08 3.55
N LEU A 109 -6.55 21.05 3.12
CA LEU A 109 -6.58 20.63 1.71
C LEU A 109 -7.98 20.17 1.29
N ARG A 110 -8.66 19.33 2.07
CA ARG A 110 -10.04 18.90 1.77
C ARG A 110 -11.01 20.08 1.70
N ASN A 111 -10.92 21.05 2.61
CA ASN A 111 -11.75 22.23 2.59
C ASN A 111 -11.53 23.03 1.29
N LEU A 112 -10.27 23.27 0.91
CA LEU A 112 -9.93 23.97 -0.30
C LEU A 112 -10.43 23.21 -1.56
N LEU A 113 -10.32 21.85 -1.58
CA LEU A 113 -10.83 21.06 -2.69
C LEU A 113 -12.37 21.14 -2.80
N ASN A 114 -13.09 21.30 -1.70
CA ASN A 114 -14.54 21.52 -1.70
C ASN A 114 -14.92 22.92 -2.19
N GLU A 115 -14.13 23.93 -1.84
CA GLU A 115 -14.32 25.33 -2.28
C GLU A 115 -13.96 25.51 -3.76
N HIS A 116 -13.00 24.71 -4.27
CA HIS A 116 -12.50 24.73 -5.65
C HIS A 116 -12.60 23.34 -6.31
N PRO A 117 -13.81 22.84 -6.66
CA PRO A 117 -13.99 21.46 -7.10
C PRO A 117 -13.18 21.08 -8.36
N ALA A 118 -12.98 21.99 -9.30
CA ALA A 118 -12.16 21.75 -10.49
C ALA A 118 -10.70 21.47 -10.14
N THR A 119 -10.12 22.26 -9.23
CA THR A 119 -8.77 22.05 -8.69
C THR A 119 -8.72 20.76 -7.87
N GLY A 120 -9.78 20.49 -7.11
CA GLY A 120 -9.95 19.28 -6.31
C GLY A 120 -9.87 18.01 -7.14
N GLN A 121 -10.60 17.96 -8.23
CA GLN A 121 -10.61 16.81 -9.14
C GLN A 121 -9.21 16.52 -9.68
N ILE A 122 -8.50 17.54 -10.16
CA ILE A 122 -7.14 17.38 -10.72
C ILE A 122 -6.20 16.81 -9.65
N ILE A 123 -6.22 17.34 -8.43
CA ILE A 123 -5.34 16.88 -7.34
C ILE A 123 -5.65 15.45 -6.91
N LEU A 124 -6.93 15.11 -6.77
CA LEU A 124 -7.36 13.76 -6.40
C LEU A 124 -6.99 12.75 -7.48
N ASP A 125 -7.15 13.08 -8.76
CA ASP A 125 -6.75 12.23 -9.88
C ASP A 125 -5.24 12.02 -9.91
N GLN A 126 -4.45 13.07 -9.67
CA GLN A 126 -2.99 12.96 -9.59
C GLN A 126 -2.53 12.14 -8.37
N LEU A 127 -3.15 12.32 -7.21
CA LEU A 127 -2.89 11.49 -6.02
C LEU A 127 -3.21 10.02 -6.31
N ALA A 128 -4.36 9.72 -6.90
CA ALA A 128 -4.76 8.37 -7.25
C ALA A 128 -3.76 7.74 -8.23
N HIS A 129 -3.28 8.51 -9.22
CA HIS A 129 -2.28 8.04 -10.18
C HIS A 129 -0.95 7.73 -9.50
N VAL A 130 -0.43 8.62 -8.65
CA VAL A 130 0.83 8.43 -7.90
C VAL A 130 0.75 7.21 -6.98
N VAL A 131 -0.36 7.02 -6.29
CA VAL A 131 -0.57 5.86 -5.39
C VAL A 131 -0.67 4.58 -6.20
N SER A 132 -1.44 4.56 -7.30
CA SER A 132 -1.61 3.38 -8.17
C SER A 132 -0.31 2.96 -8.85
N SER A 133 0.51 3.91 -9.32
CA SER A 133 1.80 3.61 -9.96
C SER A 133 2.79 2.98 -8.98
N ARG A 134 2.81 3.43 -7.72
CA ARG A 134 3.63 2.83 -6.66
C ARG A 134 3.22 1.40 -6.35
N TRP A 135 1.92 1.14 -6.32
CA TRP A 135 1.40 -0.21 -6.12
C TRP A 135 1.89 -1.17 -7.19
N LYS A 136 1.85 -0.76 -8.46
CA LYS A 136 2.38 -1.56 -9.59
C LYS A 136 3.88 -1.80 -9.48
N ASN A 137 4.67 -0.78 -9.12
CA ASN A 137 6.13 -0.90 -9.00
C ASN A 137 6.55 -1.81 -7.84
N SER A 138 5.89 -1.73 -6.69
CA SER A 138 6.14 -2.63 -5.55
C SER A 138 5.81 -4.08 -5.92
N HIS A 139 4.80 -4.30 -6.74
CA HIS A 139 4.43 -5.62 -7.26
C HIS A 139 5.52 -6.22 -8.16
N THR A 140 6.07 -5.42 -9.07
CA THR A 140 7.13 -5.85 -10.00
C THR A 140 8.42 -6.18 -9.24
N GLU A 141 8.74 -5.43 -8.20
CA GLU A 141 9.93 -5.63 -7.38
C GLU A 141 9.84 -6.92 -6.53
N VAL A 142 8.69 -7.20 -5.95
CA VAL A 142 8.41 -8.47 -5.24
C VAL A 142 8.45 -9.65 -6.21
N GLN A 143 7.88 -9.52 -7.41
CA GLN A 143 7.94 -10.57 -8.43
C GLN A 143 9.36 -10.84 -8.93
N SER A 144 10.22 -9.82 -9.05
CA SER A 144 11.62 -9.99 -9.46
C SER A 144 12.42 -10.76 -8.40
N ILE A 145 12.21 -10.44 -7.11
CA ILE A 145 12.87 -11.11 -5.99
C ILE A 145 12.45 -12.60 -5.91
N LEU A 146 11.16 -12.88 -6.17
CA LEU A 146 10.65 -14.26 -6.21
C LEU A 146 11.19 -15.03 -7.41
N LYS A 147 11.27 -14.42 -8.60
CA LYS A 147 11.87 -15.04 -9.80
C LYS A 147 13.37 -15.34 -9.61
N ASP A 148 14.13 -14.43 -9.01
CA ASP A 148 15.56 -14.63 -8.76
C ASP A 148 15.85 -15.76 -7.76
N ARG A 149 14.95 -16.01 -6.81
CA ARG A 149 15.04 -17.16 -5.89
C ARG A 149 14.70 -18.48 -6.59
N LEU A 150 13.71 -18.50 -7.47
CA LEU A 150 13.31 -19.67 -8.23
C LEU A 150 14.36 -20.09 -9.26
N THR A 151 15.04 -19.13 -9.92
CA THR A 151 16.11 -19.43 -10.88
C THR A 151 17.40 -19.94 -10.24
N LYS A 152 17.71 -19.55 -8.99
CA LYS A 152 18.86 -20.09 -8.26
C LYS A 152 18.66 -21.51 -7.73
N SER A 153 17.42 -21.97 -7.59
CA SER A 153 17.08 -23.33 -7.14
C SER A 153 17.16 -24.41 -8.26
N ASN A 154 17.20 -24.01 -9.54
CA ASN A 154 16.96 -24.91 -10.66
C ASN A 154 18.22 -25.61 -11.23
N ASN A 155 19.36 -25.60 -10.54
CA ASN A 155 20.60 -26.12 -11.08
C ASN A 155 21.11 -27.43 -10.45
N GLN A 156 20.23 -28.30 -9.90
CA GLN A 156 20.57 -29.67 -9.52
C GLN A 156 19.41 -30.62 -9.82
N LYS A 157 19.46 -31.27 -11.00
CA LYS A 157 18.54 -32.34 -11.37
C LYS A 157 18.89 -33.64 -10.62
N ASN A 158 17.98 -34.12 -9.75
CA ASN A 158 18.00 -35.44 -9.18
C ASN A 158 16.56 -35.95 -8.97
N PRO A 159 16.09 -37.05 -9.60
CA PRO A 159 14.67 -37.44 -9.64
C PRO A 159 14.04 -37.82 -8.30
N MET A 160 14.83 -38.20 -7.27
CA MET A 160 14.31 -38.41 -5.91
C MET A 160 14.01 -37.09 -5.16
N LYS A 161 14.44 -35.94 -5.67
CA LYS A 161 14.16 -34.62 -5.12
C LYS A 161 12.89 -33.97 -5.68
N GLU A 162 12.36 -34.46 -6.82
CA GLU A 162 11.20 -33.83 -7.46
C GLU A 162 9.93 -33.95 -6.60
N ALA A 163 9.62 -35.13 -6.06
CA ALA A 163 8.44 -35.32 -5.17
C ALA A 163 8.57 -34.57 -3.83
N GLN A 164 9.80 -34.48 -3.29
CA GLN A 164 10.07 -33.69 -2.08
C GLN A 164 10.06 -32.18 -2.36
N MET A 165 10.46 -31.77 -3.56
CA MET A 165 10.46 -30.37 -3.99
C MET A 165 9.05 -29.88 -4.30
N GLU A 166 8.19 -30.71 -4.88
CA GLU A 166 6.78 -30.42 -5.14
C GLU A 166 6.01 -30.23 -3.84
N THR A 167 6.23 -31.08 -2.85
CA THR A 167 5.68 -30.94 -1.50
C THR A 167 6.20 -29.71 -0.78
N ALA A 168 7.47 -29.36 -0.93
CA ALA A 168 8.06 -28.16 -0.34
C ALA A 168 7.55 -26.87 -1.02
N ILE A 169 7.31 -26.88 -2.33
CA ILE A 169 6.71 -25.75 -3.07
C ILE A 169 5.26 -25.54 -2.64
N LEU A 170 4.47 -26.60 -2.47
CA LEU A 170 3.09 -26.52 -1.99
C LEU A 170 3.02 -25.96 -0.56
N GLN A 171 3.92 -26.39 0.31
CA GLN A 171 4.01 -25.87 1.69
C GLN A 171 4.44 -24.40 1.73
N ASP A 172 5.34 -23.97 0.86
CA ASP A 172 5.75 -22.55 0.74
C ASP A 172 4.61 -21.69 0.19
N HIS A 173 3.87 -22.16 -0.81
CA HIS A 173 2.67 -21.49 -1.34
C HIS A 173 1.56 -21.39 -0.29
N GLU A 174 1.32 -22.44 0.48
CA GLU A 174 0.34 -22.43 1.58
C GLU A 174 0.71 -21.40 2.65
N ALA A 175 1.98 -21.38 3.06
CA ALA A 175 2.48 -20.42 4.05
C ALA A 175 2.34 -18.96 3.55
N GLN A 176 2.63 -18.71 2.28
CA GLN A 176 2.48 -17.39 1.65
C GLN A 176 1.01 -16.96 1.54
N LEU A 177 0.11 -17.89 1.14
CA LEU A 177 -1.34 -17.64 1.09
C LEU A 177 -1.91 -17.36 2.48
N ARG A 178 -1.50 -18.12 3.48
CA ARG A 178 -1.89 -17.90 4.87
C ARG A 178 -1.48 -16.52 5.34
N ALA A 179 -0.23 -16.13 5.15
CA ALA A 179 0.28 -14.82 5.53
C ALA A 179 -0.41 -13.67 4.77
N LEU A 180 -0.77 -13.87 3.49
CA LEU A 180 -1.54 -12.89 2.72
C LEU A 180 -2.95 -12.72 3.30
N LEU A 181 -3.66 -13.83 3.57
CA LEU A 181 -5.02 -13.81 4.09
C LEU A 181 -5.10 -13.26 5.50
N GLU A 182 -4.11 -13.52 6.37
CA GLU A 182 -3.99 -12.90 7.69
C GLU A 182 -3.88 -11.37 7.59
N ARG A 183 -3.11 -10.86 6.64
CA ARG A 183 -3.01 -9.41 6.38
C ARG A 183 -4.31 -8.83 5.85
N LEU A 184 -4.98 -9.54 4.95
CA LEU A 184 -6.29 -9.15 4.44
C LEU A 184 -7.33 -9.15 5.58
N SER A 185 -7.32 -10.16 6.43
CA SER A 185 -8.21 -10.24 7.60
C SER A 185 -8.03 -9.05 8.54
N ALA A 186 -6.78 -8.72 8.87
CA ALA A 186 -6.49 -7.55 9.72
C ALA A 186 -7.01 -6.24 9.10
N TYR A 187 -6.93 -6.10 7.78
CA TYR A 187 -7.48 -4.94 7.08
C TYR A 187 -9.02 -4.93 7.13
N VAL A 188 -9.67 -6.07 6.85
CA VAL A 188 -11.14 -6.19 6.91
C VAL A 188 -11.66 -5.92 8.32
N GLU A 189 -10.99 -6.43 9.34
CA GLU A 189 -11.34 -6.21 10.74
C GLU A 189 -11.27 -4.72 11.10
N GLN A 190 -10.20 -4.05 10.72
CA GLN A 190 -9.98 -2.65 11.05
C GLN A 190 -10.98 -1.70 10.37
N PHE A 191 -11.38 -1.97 9.12
CA PHE A 191 -12.19 -1.05 8.32
C PHE A 191 -13.65 -1.47 8.18
N HIS A 192 -13.97 -2.75 8.37
CA HIS A 192 -15.30 -3.31 8.14
C HIS A 192 -15.83 -4.14 9.32
N GLY A 193 -14.99 -4.39 10.34
CA GLY A 193 -15.37 -5.19 11.50
C GLY A 193 -15.59 -6.69 11.19
N GLY A 194 -15.19 -7.14 10.01
CA GLY A 194 -15.26 -8.53 9.58
C GLY A 194 -13.92 -9.24 9.70
N THR A 195 -13.88 -10.53 9.44
CA THR A 195 -12.65 -11.35 9.41
C THR A 195 -12.61 -12.24 8.17
N VAL A 196 -11.39 -12.58 7.73
CA VAL A 196 -11.11 -13.52 6.66
C VAL A 196 -10.12 -14.55 7.19
N GLU A 197 -10.56 -15.79 7.39
CA GLU A 197 -9.70 -16.85 7.92
C GLU A 197 -9.27 -17.80 6.80
N PHE A 198 -7.99 -18.17 6.79
CA PHE A 198 -7.49 -19.26 5.96
C PHE A 198 -7.96 -20.60 6.55
N VAL A 199 -8.57 -21.44 5.74
CA VAL A 199 -9.02 -22.77 6.18
C VAL A 199 -8.10 -23.86 5.61
N ALA A 200 -7.94 -23.93 4.29
CA ALA A 200 -7.14 -24.96 3.62
C ALA A 200 -6.68 -24.49 2.23
N PHE A 201 -5.63 -25.13 1.73
CA PHE A 201 -5.16 -24.99 0.36
C PHE A 201 -4.83 -26.38 -0.22
N ASP A 202 -5.34 -26.71 -1.40
CA ASP A 202 -5.15 -28.01 -2.05
C ASP A 202 -4.18 -27.97 -3.26
N GLY A 203 -3.51 -26.83 -3.47
CA GLY A 203 -2.61 -26.59 -4.60
C GLY A 203 -3.24 -25.77 -5.74
N GLU A 204 -4.56 -25.76 -5.87
CA GLU A 204 -5.32 -24.99 -6.86
C GLU A 204 -6.35 -24.06 -6.25
N THR A 205 -6.91 -24.47 -5.11
CA THR A 205 -8.02 -23.76 -4.46
C THR A 205 -7.68 -23.44 -3.01
N VAL A 206 -7.79 -22.15 -2.65
CA VAL A 206 -7.74 -21.72 -1.26
C VAL A 206 -9.16 -21.57 -0.70
N LYS A 207 -9.40 -22.25 0.41
CA LYS A 207 -10.65 -22.12 1.17
C LYS A 207 -10.49 -21.09 2.24
N VAL A 208 -11.43 -20.15 2.28
CA VAL A 208 -11.48 -19.08 3.28
C VAL A 208 -12.81 -19.08 3.99
N ARG A 209 -12.83 -18.68 5.26
CA ARG A 209 -14.05 -18.46 6.03
C ARG A 209 -14.16 -16.97 6.34
N LEU A 210 -15.35 -16.41 6.09
CA LEU A 210 -15.66 -15.03 6.44
C LEU A 210 -16.37 -15.01 7.81
N GLY A 211 -16.08 -13.99 8.62
CA GLY A 211 -16.62 -13.85 9.97
C GLY A 211 -16.90 -12.40 10.35
N GLY A 212 -17.37 -12.21 11.59
CA GLY A 212 -17.70 -10.90 12.12
C GLY A 212 -18.77 -10.16 11.31
N ALA A 213 -18.60 -8.86 11.10
CA ALA A 213 -19.57 -8.05 10.35
C ALA A 213 -19.73 -8.45 8.86
N CYS A 214 -18.85 -9.32 8.32
CA CYS A 214 -19.02 -9.85 6.98
C CYS A 214 -20.23 -10.77 6.84
N LEU A 215 -20.63 -11.47 7.89
CA LEU A 215 -21.74 -12.46 7.84
C LEU A 215 -23.09 -11.83 7.49
N ASP A 216 -23.35 -10.62 7.97
CA ASP A 216 -24.60 -9.89 7.76
C ASP A 216 -24.46 -8.78 6.70
N CYS A 217 -23.31 -8.70 6.01
CA CYS A 217 -23.03 -7.63 5.06
C CYS A 217 -23.69 -7.92 3.69
N PRO A 218 -24.55 -7.03 3.15
CA PRO A 218 -25.13 -7.22 1.82
C PRO A 218 -24.08 -7.17 0.70
N LEU A 219 -22.86 -6.69 0.99
CA LEU A 219 -21.71 -6.64 0.06
C LEU A 219 -20.80 -7.85 0.18
N LEU A 220 -21.16 -8.87 0.98
CA LEU A 220 -20.36 -10.09 1.17
C LEU A 220 -19.87 -10.72 -0.15
N PRO A 221 -20.70 -10.90 -1.21
CA PRO A 221 -20.22 -11.44 -2.48
C PRO A 221 -19.17 -10.57 -3.14
N SER A 222 -19.32 -9.24 -3.06
CA SER A 222 -18.35 -8.28 -3.60
C SER A 222 -17.04 -8.27 -2.79
N THR A 223 -17.12 -8.47 -1.48
CA THR A 223 -15.94 -8.59 -0.62
C THR A 223 -15.17 -9.87 -0.93
N LEU A 224 -15.85 -11.01 -1.02
CA LEU A 224 -15.20 -12.29 -1.32
C LEU A 224 -14.63 -12.32 -2.74
N HIS A 225 -15.49 -12.12 -3.75
CA HIS A 225 -15.11 -12.30 -5.15
C HIS A 225 -14.37 -11.10 -5.73
N GLY A 226 -14.71 -9.87 -5.33
CA GLY A 226 -14.07 -8.68 -5.82
C GLY A 226 -12.75 -8.39 -5.12
N TRP A 227 -12.75 -8.43 -3.80
CA TRP A 227 -11.62 -7.94 -3.04
C TRP A 227 -10.69 -9.05 -2.54
N VAL A 228 -11.19 -10.09 -1.88
CA VAL A 228 -10.33 -11.19 -1.37
C VAL A 228 -9.78 -11.99 -2.54
N ALA A 229 -10.65 -12.47 -3.44
CA ALA A 229 -10.22 -13.22 -4.61
C ALA A 229 -9.38 -12.36 -5.56
N GLY A 230 -9.75 -11.09 -5.78
CA GLY A 230 -8.97 -10.17 -6.58
C GLY A 230 -7.56 -9.95 -6.05
N THR A 231 -7.40 -9.84 -4.72
CA THR A 231 -6.07 -9.71 -4.10
C THR A 231 -5.29 -11.02 -4.17
N VAL A 232 -5.92 -12.17 -3.90
CA VAL A 232 -5.25 -13.48 -4.03
C VAL A 232 -4.76 -13.68 -5.47
N HIS A 233 -5.60 -13.41 -6.48
CA HIS A 233 -5.23 -13.56 -7.90
C HIS A 233 -4.09 -12.63 -8.35
N GLN A 234 -3.85 -11.52 -7.66
CA GLN A 234 -2.71 -10.67 -7.96
C GLN A 234 -1.38 -11.34 -7.65
N PHE A 235 -1.34 -12.17 -6.61
CA PHE A 235 -0.12 -12.87 -6.17
C PHE A 235 -0.08 -14.32 -6.63
N PHE A 236 -1.24 -14.94 -6.79
CA PHE A 236 -1.44 -16.33 -7.16
C PHE A 236 -2.52 -16.40 -8.26
N PRO A 237 -2.19 -16.07 -9.52
CA PRO A 237 -3.17 -15.95 -10.61
C PRO A 237 -3.94 -17.24 -10.91
N ASP A 238 -3.34 -18.39 -10.62
CA ASP A 238 -3.90 -19.72 -10.90
C ASP A 238 -4.72 -20.27 -9.71
N VAL A 239 -4.70 -19.59 -8.55
CA VAL A 239 -5.39 -20.05 -7.33
C VAL A 239 -6.82 -19.54 -7.28
N LYS A 240 -7.78 -20.45 -7.14
CA LYS A 240 -9.19 -20.14 -6.93
C LYS A 240 -9.47 -19.87 -5.46
N VAL A 241 -10.33 -18.91 -5.15
CA VAL A 241 -10.78 -18.60 -3.80
C VAL A 241 -12.21 -19.05 -3.62
N VAL A 242 -12.47 -19.87 -2.62
CA VAL A 242 -13.79 -20.43 -2.31
C VAL A 242 -14.11 -20.22 -0.83
N GLU A 243 -15.34 -19.80 -0.54
CA GLU A 243 -15.84 -19.70 0.83
C GLU A 243 -16.19 -21.08 1.36
N GLU A 244 -15.69 -21.41 2.53
CA GLU A 244 -16.15 -22.56 3.30
C GLU A 244 -17.19 -22.10 4.33
N LYS A 245 -18.40 -22.63 4.17
CA LYS A 245 -19.55 -22.34 5.05
C LYS A 245 -19.49 -23.10 6.36
#